data_0cea113f72a46f72fab888fec66f9be9
#
_entry.id   0cea113f72a46f72fab888fec66f9be9
#
_cell.length_a   1.000
_cell.length_b   1.000
_cell.length_c   1.000
_cell.angle_alpha   90.00
_cell.angle_beta   90.00
_cell.angle_gamma   90.00
#
_symmetry.space_group_name_H-M   'P 1'
#
loop_
_entity.id
_entity.type
_entity.pdbx_description
1 polymer ?
#
loop_
_entity_poly.entity_id
_entity_poly.type
_entity_poly.pdbx_seq_one_letter_code
_entity_poly.pdbx_strand_id
1 'polypeptide(L)'
;MSRATREAYGQTLVELVNEGHDIVAVDADLAGSTKLADLQKAFPQRMVDVGIAEQNMVGVASGLSLTGRTVFTGSFAVFATGRAYDQIRNTVCDSGLNVKICPTHAGITVGEDGATHQSLEDIGMMRALPQMRVLVPADYNATKAALRLAAEADGPFYVRMGRHKVADIYDESFKGGLPFANVLREGADVTIAACGVEVAQALVAADLLAEEKISAEVIDVFSIKPLDEEVILASAEKTRHVVTVEEHNVATGLGAAVAELLAEQLPTPMRFAGMRTFGTSAPGDVLLSHFGLDAEGIAARVREFLLS
;
A
#
# COMPACT_ATOMS: atom_id res chain seq x y z
N MET A 1 -4.27 -10.19 -16.29
CA MET A 1 -4.11 -11.41 -15.47
C MET A 1 -4.52 -11.05 -14.04
N SER A 2 -4.68 -12.04 -13.13
CA SER A 2 -4.92 -11.72 -11.72
C SER A 2 -3.80 -12.30 -10.87
N ARG A 3 -3.06 -11.42 -10.18
CA ARG A 3 -1.86 -11.75 -9.38
C ARG A 3 -1.91 -11.00 -8.04
N ALA A 4 -1.31 -11.58 -7.00
CA ALA A 4 -1.14 -10.87 -5.75
C ALA A 4 0.06 -9.90 -5.83
N THR A 5 -0.05 -8.74 -5.17
CA THR A 5 1.03 -7.75 -5.17
C THR A 5 2.33 -8.33 -4.59
N ARG A 6 2.26 -9.18 -3.55
CA ARG A 6 3.45 -9.88 -3.01
C ARG A 6 4.20 -10.76 -4.03
N GLU A 7 3.53 -11.23 -5.10
CA GLU A 7 4.18 -12.08 -6.12
C GLU A 7 5.25 -11.31 -6.91
N ALA A 8 5.18 -9.98 -6.93
CA ALA A 8 6.20 -9.14 -7.55
C ALA A 8 7.49 -9.04 -6.70
N TYR A 9 7.44 -9.30 -5.39
CA TYR A 9 8.51 -8.91 -4.47
C TYR A 9 9.84 -9.59 -4.79
N GLY A 10 9.96 -10.88 -4.56
CA GLY A 10 11.23 -11.60 -4.77
C GLY A 10 11.74 -11.54 -6.20
N GLN A 11 10.82 -11.62 -7.19
CA GLN A 11 11.18 -11.54 -8.61
C GLN A 11 11.79 -10.17 -8.96
N THR A 12 11.21 -9.08 -8.49
CA THR A 12 11.75 -7.74 -8.74
C THR A 12 13.13 -7.56 -8.09
N LEU A 13 13.35 -8.09 -6.89
CA LEU A 13 14.67 -8.02 -6.26
C LEU A 13 15.71 -8.85 -7.04
N VAL A 14 15.34 -10.01 -7.61
CA VAL A 14 16.21 -10.80 -8.49
C VAL A 14 16.57 -10.01 -9.75
N GLU A 15 15.58 -9.35 -10.39
CA GLU A 15 15.82 -8.48 -11.55
C GLU A 15 16.82 -7.37 -11.21
N LEU A 16 16.58 -6.63 -10.12
CA LEU A 16 17.44 -5.52 -9.68
C LEU A 16 18.88 -5.96 -9.36
N VAL A 17 19.07 -7.12 -8.73
CA VAL A 17 20.41 -7.67 -8.50
C VAL A 17 21.10 -8.00 -9.83
N ASN A 18 20.39 -8.57 -10.80
CA ASN A 18 20.94 -8.84 -12.14
C ASN A 18 21.29 -7.55 -12.90
N GLU A 19 20.59 -6.46 -12.65
CA GLU A 19 20.85 -5.11 -13.21
C GLU A 19 22.03 -4.40 -12.51
N GLY A 20 22.59 -5.00 -11.44
CA GLY A 20 23.79 -4.49 -10.76
C GLY A 20 23.52 -3.70 -9.48
N HIS A 21 22.29 -3.65 -8.98
CA HIS A 21 21.98 -3.03 -7.69
C HIS A 21 22.56 -3.85 -6.52
N ASP A 22 23.21 -3.18 -5.57
CA ASP A 22 23.77 -3.84 -4.38
C ASP A 22 22.70 -4.00 -3.28
N ILE A 23 21.81 -4.95 -3.52
CA ILE A 23 20.65 -5.27 -2.67
C ILE A 23 20.96 -6.45 -1.76
N VAL A 24 20.49 -6.35 -0.51
CA VAL A 24 20.38 -7.45 0.46
C VAL A 24 18.98 -7.44 1.05
N ALA A 25 18.42 -8.62 1.31
CA ALA A 25 17.16 -8.73 2.05
C ALA A 25 17.37 -9.41 3.41
N VAL A 26 16.63 -8.94 4.42
CA VAL A 26 16.58 -9.52 5.76
C VAL A 26 15.17 -10.01 6.03
N ASP A 27 15.02 -11.28 6.33
CA ASP A 27 13.71 -11.94 6.54
C ASP A 27 13.55 -12.40 8.00
N ALA A 28 12.31 -12.51 8.44
CA ALA A 28 11.96 -13.02 9.77
C ALA A 28 11.17 -14.33 9.66
N ASP A 29 11.80 -15.37 9.06
CA ASP A 29 11.26 -16.74 8.89
C ASP A 29 9.97 -16.81 8.06
N LEU A 30 9.77 -15.88 7.11
CA LEU A 30 8.57 -15.82 6.28
C LEU A 30 8.88 -15.75 4.76
N ALA A 31 10.12 -16.04 4.33
CA ALA A 31 10.56 -15.90 2.95
C ALA A 31 9.65 -16.59 1.93
N GLY A 32 9.11 -17.76 2.24
CA GLY A 32 8.16 -18.47 1.38
C GLY A 32 6.85 -17.71 1.19
N SER A 33 6.32 -17.16 2.26
CA SER A 33 5.05 -16.42 2.27
C SER A 33 5.18 -15.02 1.64
N THR A 34 6.28 -14.33 1.93
CA THR A 34 6.59 -12.99 1.39
C THR A 34 7.08 -13.02 -0.05
N LYS A 35 7.47 -14.19 -0.58
CA LYS A 35 8.11 -14.41 -1.88
C LYS A 35 9.60 -14.03 -1.95
N LEU A 36 10.22 -13.66 -0.84
CA LEU A 36 11.68 -13.48 -0.78
C LEU A 36 12.47 -14.77 -1.04
N ALA A 37 11.82 -15.95 -0.96
CA ALA A 37 12.41 -17.22 -1.35
C ALA A 37 12.94 -17.23 -2.81
N ASP A 38 12.41 -16.41 -3.70
CA ASP A 38 12.91 -16.25 -5.06
C ASP A 38 14.32 -15.63 -5.06
N LEU A 39 14.54 -14.58 -4.26
CA LEU A 39 15.86 -13.98 -4.06
C LEU A 39 16.80 -14.96 -3.36
N GLN A 40 16.34 -15.64 -2.30
CA GLN A 40 17.13 -16.62 -1.57
C GLN A 40 17.62 -17.76 -2.48
N LYS A 41 16.77 -18.22 -3.38
CA LYS A 41 17.11 -19.27 -4.34
C LYS A 41 18.13 -18.80 -5.39
N ALA A 42 17.94 -17.58 -5.93
CA ALA A 42 18.78 -17.03 -6.98
C ALA A 42 20.15 -16.53 -6.43
N PHE A 43 20.13 -15.90 -5.27
CA PHE A 43 21.28 -15.24 -4.64
C PHE A 43 21.31 -15.49 -3.14
N PRO A 44 21.60 -16.70 -2.64
CA PRO A 44 21.55 -17.03 -1.21
C PRO A 44 22.44 -16.13 -0.34
N GLN A 45 23.54 -15.62 -0.88
CA GLN A 45 24.44 -14.68 -0.18
C GLN A 45 23.88 -13.26 -0.02
N ARG A 46 22.75 -12.96 -0.65
CA ARG A 46 22.03 -11.68 -0.55
C ARG A 46 20.84 -11.76 0.41
N MET A 47 20.69 -12.86 1.12
CA MET A 47 19.59 -13.09 2.03
C MET A 47 20.10 -13.40 3.43
N VAL A 48 19.52 -12.75 4.45
CA VAL A 48 19.78 -13.02 5.86
C VAL A 48 18.43 -13.36 6.51
N ASP A 49 18.33 -14.55 7.10
CA ASP A 49 17.18 -14.92 7.92
C ASP A 49 17.57 -14.80 9.40
N VAL A 50 16.77 -14.05 10.16
CA VAL A 50 17.02 -13.81 11.59
C VAL A 50 16.10 -14.63 12.49
N GLY A 51 15.28 -15.52 11.90
CA GLY A 51 14.20 -16.22 12.60
C GLY A 51 13.02 -15.30 12.93
N ILE A 52 12.08 -15.78 13.74
CA ILE A 52 10.87 -15.02 14.13
C ILE A 52 11.27 -13.90 15.11
N ALA A 53 11.91 -12.83 14.58
CA ALA A 53 12.49 -11.77 15.39
C ALA A 53 12.48 -10.43 14.62
N GLU A 54 11.31 -9.82 14.44
CA GLU A 54 11.13 -8.64 13.58
C GLU A 54 11.91 -7.40 14.06
N GLN A 55 12.07 -7.22 15.37
CA GLN A 55 12.92 -6.15 15.91
C GLN A 55 14.38 -6.36 15.52
N ASN A 56 14.88 -7.61 15.61
CA ASN A 56 16.23 -7.96 15.17
C ASN A 56 16.37 -7.83 13.65
N MET A 57 15.34 -8.18 12.88
CA MET A 57 15.30 -7.97 11.42
C MET A 57 15.60 -6.52 11.07
N VAL A 58 14.90 -5.57 11.69
CA VAL A 58 15.12 -4.14 11.44
C VAL A 58 16.49 -3.69 11.93
N GLY A 59 16.96 -4.18 13.07
CA GLY A 59 18.30 -3.88 13.59
C GLY A 59 19.43 -4.36 12.65
N VAL A 60 19.34 -5.60 12.17
CA VAL A 60 20.30 -6.18 11.20
C VAL A 60 20.23 -5.43 9.86
N ALA A 61 19.02 -5.14 9.36
CA ALA A 61 18.83 -4.35 8.13
C ALA A 61 19.47 -2.97 8.24
N SER A 62 19.30 -2.30 9.39
CA SER A 62 19.92 -1.00 9.67
C SER A 62 21.45 -1.08 9.66
N GLY A 63 22.03 -2.09 10.33
CA GLY A 63 23.47 -2.29 10.33
C GLY A 63 24.03 -2.57 8.93
N LEU A 64 23.36 -3.37 8.14
CA LEU A 64 23.75 -3.66 6.75
C LEU A 64 23.66 -2.42 5.84
N SER A 65 22.66 -1.55 6.04
CA SER A 65 22.53 -0.32 5.24
C SER A 65 23.70 0.64 5.44
N LEU A 66 24.34 0.65 6.62
CA LEU A 66 25.53 1.46 6.90
C LEU A 66 26.77 1.01 6.10
N THR A 67 26.72 -0.16 5.45
CA THR A 67 27.79 -0.61 4.53
C THR A 67 27.59 -0.09 3.10
N GLY A 68 26.61 0.79 2.86
CA GLY A 68 26.29 1.38 1.55
C GLY A 68 25.31 0.56 0.71
N ARG A 69 24.72 -0.48 1.27
CA ARG A 69 23.73 -1.34 0.57
C ARG A 69 22.32 -0.82 0.69
N THR A 70 21.50 -1.12 -0.32
CA THR A 70 20.04 -1.01 -0.22
C THR A 70 19.49 -2.26 0.44
N VAL A 71 18.82 -2.13 1.59
CA VAL A 71 18.37 -3.28 2.37
C VAL A 71 16.85 -3.35 2.40
N PHE A 72 16.30 -4.48 1.94
CA PHE A 72 14.87 -4.79 1.97
C PHE A 72 14.55 -5.71 3.16
N THR A 73 13.33 -5.62 3.72
CA THR A 73 12.91 -6.48 4.83
C THR A 73 11.69 -7.31 4.47
N GLY A 74 11.59 -8.54 5.00
CA GLY A 74 10.49 -9.47 4.76
C GLY A 74 9.83 -9.98 6.03
N SER A 75 8.55 -9.63 6.22
CA SER A 75 7.65 -10.20 7.22
C SER A 75 6.20 -9.86 6.85
N PHE A 76 5.21 -10.24 7.67
CA PHE A 76 3.84 -9.75 7.49
C PHE A 76 3.71 -8.32 8.04
N ALA A 77 2.80 -7.55 7.46
CA ALA A 77 2.65 -6.13 7.77
C ALA A 77 2.39 -5.87 9.26
N VAL A 78 1.51 -6.64 9.88
CA VAL A 78 1.18 -6.51 11.30
C VAL A 78 2.39 -6.74 12.21
N PHE A 79 3.29 -7.64 11.83
CA PHE A 79 4.49 -7.96 12.61
C PHE A 79 5.63 -7.00 12.31
N ALA A 80 5.90 -6.73 11.04
CA ALA A 80 6.96 -5.82 10.63
C ALA A 80 6.75 -4.41 11.18
N THR A 81 5.51 -3.90 11.17
CA THR A 81 5.22 -2.54 11.62
C THR A 81 4.92 -2.47 13.12
N GLY A 82 4.07 -3.35 13.64
CA GLY A 82 3.64 -3.29 15.04
C GLY A 82 4.75 -3.67 16.04
N ARG A 83 5.42 -4.83 15.84
CA ARG A 83 6.46 -5.30 16.76
C ARG A 83 7.76 -4.52 16.65
N ALA A 84 8.13 -4.06 15.46
CA ALA A 84 9.39 -3.38 15.21
C ALA A 84 9.26 -1.86 15.07
N TYR A 85 8.14 -1.27 15.50
CA TYR A 85 7.85 0.15 15.31
C TYR A 85 8.94 1.06 15.88
N ASP A 86 9.41 0.79 17.09
CA ASP A 86 10.46 1.59 17.72
C ASP A 86 11.78 1.54 16.95
N GLN A 87 12.19 0.36 16.47
CA GLN A 87 13.40 0.20 15.66
C GLN A 87 13.27 0.93 14.32
N ILE A 88 12.09 0.86 13.68
CA ILE A 88 11.83 1.61 12.43
C ILE A 88 11.90 3.11 12.72
N ARG A 89 11.25 3.57 13.80
CA ARG A 89 11.23 4.98 14.18
C ARG A 89 12.63 5.52 14.50
N ASN A 90 13.32 4.91 15.45
CA ASN A 90 14.57 5.42 15.97
C ASN A 90 15.76 5.08 15.06
N THR A 91 15.89 3.81 14.66
CA THR A 91 17.09 3.38 13.95
C THR A 91 17.00 3.69 12.46
N VAL A 92 15.85 3.48 11.84
CA VAL A 92 15.71 3.67 10.39
C VAL A 92 15.36 5.12 10.04
N CYS A 93 14.26 5.65 10.59
CA CYS A 93 13.74 6.95 10.15
C CYS A 93 14.54 8.12 10.72
N ASP A 94 14.85 8.13 12.03
CA ASP A 94 15.58 9.23 12.65
C ASP A 94 17.00 9.36 12.05
N SER A 95 17.64 8.23 11.75
CA SER A 95 18.95 8.19 11.11
C SER A 95 18.92 8.29 9.58
N GLY A 96 17.76 8.28 8.95
CA GLY A 96 17.61 8.36 7.48
C GLY A 96 18.22 7.18 6.73
N LEU A 97 18.23 5.98 7.32
CA LEU A 97 18.90 4.81 6.74
C LEU A 97 18.21 4.27 5.50
N ASN A 98 19.01 3.74 4.58
CA ASN A 98 18.53 3.16 3.32
C ASN A 98 17.94 1.76 3.51
N VAL A 99 16.86 1.68 4.32
CA VAL A 99 16.12 0.45 4.63
C VAL A 99 14.70 0.53 4.06
N LYS A 100 14.30 -0.49 3.31
CA LYS A 100 13.00 -0.63 2.67
C LYS A 100 12.15 -1.62 3.47
N ILE A 101 11.19 -1.12 4.21
CA ILE A 101 10.23 -1.91 4.96
C ILE A 101 9.15 -2.36 3.97
N CYS A 102 9.23 -3.59 3.50
CA CYS A 102 8.41 -4.12 2.41
C CYS A 102 7.61 -5.36 2.86
N PRO A 103 6.68 -5.20 3.81
CA PRO A 103 5.91 -6.32 4.29
C PRO A 103 4.83 -6.74 3.30
N THR A 104 4.37 -7.98 3.47
CA THR A 104 3.22 -8.53 2.77
C THR A 104 2.07 -8.81 3.74
N HIS A 105 0.94 -9.32 3.24
CA HIS A 105 -0.21 -9.67 4.10
C HIS A 105 -0.76 -8.46 4.87
N ALA A 106 -0.86 -7.30 4.22
CA ALA A 106 -1.54 -6.12 4.77
C ALA A 106 -3.05 -6.18 4.48
N GLY A 107 -3.86 -5.53 5.32
CA GLY A 107 -5.29 -5.37 5.14
C GLY A 107 -6.15 -6.56 5.57
N ILE A 108 -7.46 -6.45 5.38
CA ILE A 108 -8.42 -7.53 5.70
C ILE A 108 -8.35 -8.68 4.72
N THR A 109 -7.87 -8.45 3.50
CA THR A 109 -7.74 -9.47 2.46
C THR A 109 -6.64 -10.51 2.73
N VAL A 110 -5.94 -10.42 3.87
CA VAL A 110 -5.19 -11.54 4.45
C VAL A 110 -6.09 -12.76 4.61
N GLY A 111 -7.35 -12.54 4.91
CA GLY A 111 -8.36 -13.58 4.84
C GLY A 111 -8.47 -14.41 6.10
N GLU A 112 -8.37 -15.74 5.95
CA GLU A 112 -8.69 -16.74 6.96
C GLU A 112 -7.83 -16.66 8.22
N ASP A 113 -6.61 -16.08 8.12
CA ASP A 113 -5.71 -15.90 9.27
C ASP A 113 -6.31 -14.94 10.33
N GLY A 114 -7.29 -14.12 9.92
CA GLY A 114 -8.13 -13.31 10.81
C GLY A 114 -7.43 -12.12 11.44
N ALA A 115 -8.08 -11.48 12.39
CA ALA A 115 -7.72 -10.19 12.98
C ALA A 115 -6.29 -10.11 13.53
N THR A 116 -5.72 -11.23 14.00
CA THR A 116 -4.35 -11.27 14.53
C THR A 116 -3.25 -11.08 13.47
N HIS A 117 -3.61 -11.26 12.19
CA HIS A 117 -2.69 -11.16 11.05
C HIS A 117 -3.07 -10.03 10.09
N GLN A 118 -4.27 -9.47 10.20
CA GLN A 118 -4.77 -8.38 9.40
C GLN A 118 -4.20 -7.05 9.93
N SER A 119 -3.27 -6.44 9.19
CA SER A 119 -2.75 -5.12 9.53
C SER A 119 -3.68 -4.04 9.00
N LEU A 120 -4.27 -3.27 9.89
CA LEU A 120 -5.20 -2.18 9.58
C LEU A 120 -4.68 -0.83 10.06
N GLU A 121 -3.48 -0.78 10.62
CA GLU A 121 -2.85 0.38 11.24
C GLU A 121 -1.51 0.76 10.60
N ASP A 122 -1.00 -0.09 9.73
CA ASP A 122 0.35 -0.02 9.14
C ASP A 122 0.61 1.29 8.37
N ILE A 123 -0.31 1.71 7.50
CA ILE A 123 -0.18 2.99 6.78
C ILE A 123 -0.10 4.13 7.80
N GLY A 124 -0.97 4.14 8.80
CA GLY A 124 -1.01 5.18 9.83
C GLY A 124 0.28 5.27 10.64
N MET A 125 0.79 4.13 11.10
CA MET A 125 2.07 4.07 11.83
C MET A 125 3.24 4.58 10.97
N MET A 126 3.31 4.16 9.71
CA MET A 126 4.41 4.55 8.82
C MET A 126 4.30 6.00 8.36
N ARG A 127 3.08 6.50 8.05
CA ARG A 127 2.91 7.92 7.69
C ARG A 127 3.21 8.87 8.85
N ALA A 128 3.06 8.45 10.10
CA ALA A 128 3.41 9.27 11.28
C ALA A 128 4.92 9.51 11.42
N LEU A 129 5.77 8.68 10.82
CA LEU A 129 7.23 8.78 10.95
C LEU A 129 7.80 9.83 9.98
N PRO A 130 8.53 10.85 10.45
CA PRO A 130 9.30 11.73 9.58
C PRO A 130 10.22 10.92 8.65
N GLN A 131 10.52 11.44 7.47
CA GLN A 131 11.36 10.82 6.43
C GLN A 131 10.82 9.52 5.80
N MET A 132 9.90 8.78 6.44
CA MET A 132 9.30 7.59 5.84
C MET A 132 8.47 7.96 4.61
N ARG A 133 8.72 7.30 3.49
CA ARG A 133 7.90 7.36 2.28
C ARG A 133 6.99 6.14 2.23
N VAL A 134 5.71 6.33 1.91
CA VAL A 134 4.69 5.28 2.00
C VAL A 134 4.05 5.08 0.64
N LEU A 135 4.25 3.90 0.06
CA LEU A 135 3.71 3.47 -1.23
C LEU A 135 2.72 2.32 -1.03
N VAL A 136 1.57 2.41 -1.69
CA VAL A 136 0.49 1.41 -1.63
C VAL A 136 0.06 1.03 -3.04
N PRO A 137 0.85 0.19 -3.75
CA PRO A 137 0.61 -0.16 -5.14
C PRO A 137 -0.66 -0.97 -5.35
N ALA A 138 -1.40 -0.67 -6.43
CA ALA A 138 -2.70 -1.25 -6.74
C ALA A 138 -2.64 -2.69 -7.24
N ASP A 139 -1.59 -3.08 -7.96
CA ASP A 139 -1.46 -4.38 -8.59
C ASP A 139 0.00 -4.89 -8.65
N TYR A 140 0.20 -6.00 -9.33
CA TYR A 140 1.52 -6.61 -9.52
C TYR A 140 2.51 -5.67 -10.22
N ASN A 141 2.11 -5.01 -11.32
CA ASN A 141 3.00 -4.15 -12.10
C ASN A 141 3.29 -2.84 -11.36
N ALA A 142 2.30 -2.27 -10.67
CA ALA A 142 2.51 -1.14 -9.78
C ALA A 142 3.47 -1.51 -8.62
N THR A 143 3.41 -2.73 -8.11
CA THR A 143 4.34 -3.20 -7.07
C THR A 143 5.76 -3.30 -7.59
N LYS A 144 5.97 -3.81 -8.81
CA LYS A 144 7.30 -3.78 -9.46
C LYS A 144 7.85 -2.37 -9.54
N ALA A 145 7.03 -1.41 -9.98
CA ALA A 145 7.41 0.00 -10.06
C ALA A 145 7.76 0.59 -8.68
N ALA A 146 6.95 0.31 -7.65
CA ALA A 146 7.20 0.77 -6.29
C ALA A 146 8.52 0.24 -5.70
N LEU A 147 8.82 -1.04 -5.93
CA LEU A 147 10.06 -1.66 -5.45
C LEU A 147 11.29 -1.11 -6.18
N ARG A 148 11.19 -0.87 -7.49
CA ARG A 148 12.27 -0.23 -8.28
C ARG A 148 12.51 1.20 -7.82
N LEU A 149 11.44 1.99 -7.68
CA LEU A 149 11.52 3.35 -7.15
C LEU A 149 12.18 3.39 -5.76
N ALA A 150 11.79 2.46 -4.88
CA ALA A 150 12.40 2.34 -3.56
C ALA A 150 13.87 1.93 -3.63
N ALA A 151 14.28 1.06 -4.58
CA ALA A 151 15.66 0.65 -4.74
C ALA A 151 16.58 1.78 -5.23
N GLU A 152 16.06 2.66 -6.09
CA GLU A 152 16.80 3.77 -6.72
C GLU A 152 16.94 5.00 -5.80
N ALA A 153 16.08 5.15 -4.81
CA ALA A 153 16.06 6.32 -3.94
C ALA A 153 16.62 6.00 -2.54
N ASP A 154 17.53 6.83 -2.04
CA ASP A 154 18.07 6.70 -0.68
C ASP A 154 17.04 6.99 0.40
N GLY A 155 17.23 6.37 1.57
CA GLY A 155 16.44 6.56 2.78
C GLY A 155 15.25 5.60 2.92
N PRO A 156 14.42 5.81 3.96
CA PRO A 156 13.39 4.85 4.33
C PRO A 156 12.18 4.86 3.39
N PHE A 157 11.70 3.65 3.08
CA PHE A 157 10.44 3.42 2.38
C PHE A 157 9.61 2.36 3.11
N TYR A 158 8.32 2.51 3.04
CA TYR A 158 7.32 1.50 3.31
C TYR A 158 6.59 1.17 2.02
N VAL A 159 6.66 -0.09 1.56
CA VAL A 159 5.93 -0.58 0.38
C VAL A 159 4.94 -1.62 0.83
N ARG A 160 3.66 -1.27 0.81
CA ARG A 160 2.57 -2.12 1.29
C ARG A 160 2.17 -3.16 0.26
N MET A 161 2.21 -4.43 0.62
CA MET A 161 1.81 -5.52 -0.27
C MET A 161 0.76 -6.43 0.35
N GLY A 162 -0.17 -6.92 -0.48
CA GLY A 162 -1.23 -7.85 -0.08
C GLY A 162 -0.99 -9.28 -0.54
N ARG A 163 -1.78 -10.19 0.03
CA ARG A 163 -1.84 -11.61 -0.34
C ARG A 163 -2.92 -11.88 -1.39
N HIS A 164 -3.97 -11.06 -1.42
CA HIS A 164 -5.12 -11.21 -2.30
C HIS A 164 -4.73 -10.98 -3.76
N LYS A 165 -5.35 -11.74 -4.68
CA LYS A 165 -5.13 -11.57 -6.11
C LYS A 165 -6.06 -10.48 -6.65
N VAL A 166 -5.49 -9.51 -7.33
CA VAL A 166 -6.22 -8.45 -8.01
C VAL A 166 -5.97 -8.49 -9.52
N ALA A 167 -6.88 -7.94 -10.30
CA ALA A 167 -6.67 -7.77 -11.73
C ALA A 167 -5.51 -6.79 -11.99
N ASP A 168 -4.72 -7.03 -13.05
CA ASP A 168 -3.72 -6.08 -13.49
C ASP A 168 -4.44 -4.82 -14.04
N ILE A 169 -4.17 -3.67 -13.45
CA ILE A 169 -4.66 -2.34 -13.83
C ILE A 169 -3.63 -1.69 -14.76
N TYR A 170 -2.38 -1.82 -14.40
CA TYR A 170 -1.25 -1.30 -15.16
C TYR A 170 -0.56 -2.38 -16.00
N ASP A 171 0.11 -1.96 -17.06
CA ASP A 171 1.01 -2.83 -17.83
C ASP A 171 2.46 -2.74 -17.30
N GLU A 172 3.35 -3.51 -17.93
CA GLU A 172 4.76 -3.59 -17.53
C GLU A 172 5.56 -2.29 -17.74
N SER A 173 5.02 -1.34 -18.50
CA SER A 173 5.65 -0.04 -18.77
C SER A 173 5.43 0.97 -17.64
N PHE A 174 4.52 0.70 -16.72
CA PHE A 174 4.21 1.58 -15.61
C PHE A 174 5.44 1.81 -14.71
N LYS A 175 5.72 3.08 -14.40
CA LYS A 175 6.90 3.48 -13.60
C LYS A 175 6.54 4.03 -12.22
N GLY A 176 5.29 4.48 -12.03
CA GLY A 176 4.93 5.22 -10.82
C GLY A 176 5.67 6.55 -10.70
N GLY A 177 5.70 7.08 -9.50
CA GLY A 177 6.37 8.35 -9.16
C GLY A 177 6.36 8.61 -7.66
N LEU A 178 6.97 9.73 -7.25
CA LEU A 178 6.99 10.13 -5.86
C LEU A 178 7.12 11.68 -5.74
N PRO A 179 6.01 12.43 -5.41
CA PRO A 179 4.65 11.91 -5.21
C PRO A 179 4.01 11.35 -6.48
N PHE A 180 2.94 10.56 -6.35
CA PHE A 180 2.19 10.07 -7.51
C PHE A 180 0.78 9.61 -7.16
N ALA A 181 -0.19 10.16 -7.87
CA ALA A 181 -1.55 9.64 -7.99
C ALA A 181 -1.96 9.66 -9.47
N ASN A 182 -2.82 8.73 -9.88
CA ASN A 182 -3.20 8.59 -11.28
C ASN A 182 -4.72 8.57 -11.44
N VAL A 183 -5.24 9.46 -12.29
CA VAL A 183 -6.65 9.43 -12.70
C VAL A 183 -6.84 8.29 -13.70
N LEU A 184 -7.43 7.20 -13.24
CA LEU A 184 -7.70 6.00 -14.05
C LEU A 184 -8.98 6.10 -14.84
N ARG A 185 -9.93 6.90 -14.35
CA ARG A 185 -11.21 7.15 -14.97
C ARG A 185 -11.63 8.58 -14.69
N GLU A 186 -12.01 9.30 -15.73
CA GLU A 186 -12.58 10.64 -15.60
C GLU A 186 -14.02 10.60 -15.09
N GLY A 187 -14.41 11.60 -14.29
CA GLY A 187 -15.74 11.77 -13.75
C GLY A 187 -16.01 13.22 -13.32
N ALA A 188 -17.26 13.55 -13.03
CA ALA A 188 -17.68 14.92 -12.73
C ALA A 188 -18.53 15.07 -11.45
N ASP A 189 -19.13 13.98 -10.93
CA ASP A 189 -20.06 14.05 -9.80
C ASP A 189 -19.40 13.74 -8.45
N VAL A 190 -18.43 12.83 -8.44
CA VAL A 190 -17.71 12.37 -7.24
C VAL A 190 -16.33 11.86 -7.62
N THR A 191 -15.35 12.10 -6.77
CA THR A 191 -14.03 11.45 -6.83
C THR A 191 -13.99 10.26 -5.88
N ILE A 192 -13.61 9.09 -6.39
CA ILE A 192 -13.29 7.90 -5.59
C ILE A 192 -11.75 7.78 -5.57
N ALA A 193 -11.14 8.19 -4.46
CA ALA A 193 -9.71 8.07 -4.25
C ALA A 193 -9.40 6.76 -3.52
N ALA A 194 -8.79 5.81 -4.20
CA ALA A 194 -8.50 4.48 -3.67
C ALA A 194 -6.99 4.19 -3.64
N CYS A 195 -6.56 3.25 -2.81
CA CYS A 195 -5.19 2.76 -2.80
C CYS A 195 -5.11 1.23 -2.68
N GLY A 196 -4.03 0.65 -3.18
CA GLY A 196 -3.81 -0.79 -3.10
C GLY A 196 -4.89 -1.59 -3.81
N VAL A 197 -5.29 -2.71 -3.23
CA VAL A 197 -6.26 -3.63 -3.83
C VAL A 197 -7.64 -3.00 -4.06
N GLU A 198 -7.96 -1.94 -3.34
CA GLU A 198 -9.25 -1.23 -3.45
C GLU A 198 -9.40 -0.45 -4.76
N VAL A 199 -8.32 -0.16 -5.48
CA VAL A 199 -8.39 0.52 -6.77
C VAL A 199 -9.19 -0.30 -7.80
N ALA A 200 -9.02 -1.62 -7.80
CA ALA A 200 -9.81 -2.51 -8.66
C ALA A 200 -11.30 -2.47 -8.30
N GLN A 201 -11.65 -2.46 -7.00
CA GLN A 201 -13.03 -2.36 -6.54
C GLN A 201 -13.65 -1.00 -6.88
N ALA A 202 -12.86 0.08 -6.75
CA ALA A 202 -13.30 1.44 -7.10
C ALA A 202 -13.63 1.58 -8.60
N LEU A 203 -12.85 0.97 -9.48
CA LEU A 203 -13.13 0.97 -10.93
C LEU A 203 -14.44 0.25 -11.25
N VAL A 204 -14.68 -0.93 -10.66
CA VAL A 204 -15.94 -1.65 -10.84
C VAL A 204 -17.12 -0.88 -10.23
N ALA A 205 -16.93 -0.26 -9.05
CA ALA A 205 -17.97 0.59 -8.44
C ALA A 205 -18.34 1.77 -9.35
N ALA A 206 -17.36 2.38 -10.02
CA ALA A 206 -17.61 3.47 -10.97
C ALA A 206 -18.38 2.98 -12.22
N ASP A 207 -18.20 1.72 -12.65
CA ASP A 207 -19.03 1.13 -13.73
C ASP A 207 -20.49 0.96 -13.28
N LEU A 208 -20.71 0.46 -12.06
CA LEU A 208 -22.07 0.33 -11.49
C LEU A 208 -22.77 1.69 -11.37
N LEU A 209 -22.05 2.72 -10.90
CA LEU A 209 -22.56 4.09 -10.78
C LEU A 209 -22.90 4.70 -12.15
N ALA A 210 -22.13 4.40 -13.19
CA ALA A 210 -22.38 4.89 -14.54
C ALA A 210 -23.70 4.38 -15.14
N GLU A 211 -24.12 3.15 -14.81
CA GLU A 211 -25.43 2.60 -15.19
C GLU A 211 -26.59 3.45 -14.63
N GLU A 212 -26.34 4.12 -13.50
CA GLU A 212 -27.27 5.03 -12.83
C GLU A 212 -27.05 6.51 -13.21
N LYS A 213 -26.20 6.79 -14.20
CA LYS A 213 -25.83 8.13 -14.67
C LYS A 213 -25.08 8.97 -13.63
N ILE A 214 -24.38 8.35 -12.70
CA ILE A 214 -23.45 8.99 -11.78
C ILE A 214 -22.05 8.90 -12.39
N SER A 215 -21.44 10.04 -12.68
CA SER A 215 -20.12 10.14 -13.29
C SER A 215 -19.03 10.18 -12.21
N ALA A 216 -18.52 9.01 -11.81
CA ALA A 216 -17.48 8.89 -10.81
C ALA A 216 -16.08 8.93 -11.43
N GLU A 217 -15.22 9.83 -10.94
CA GLU A 217 -13.81 9.83 -11.19
C GLU A 217 -13.14 8.81 -10.28
N VAL A 218 -12.14 8.07 -10.78
CA VAL A 218 -11.37 7.11 -9.97
C VAL A 218 -9.90 7.48 -10.02
N ILE A 219 -9.31 7.68 -8.84
CA ILE A 219 -7.89 7.97 -8.65
C ILE A 219 -7.23 6.80 -7.93
N ASP A 220 -6.15 6.27 -8.50
CA ASP A 220 -5.19 5.44 -7.76
C ASP A 220 -4.22 6.34 -7.00
N VAL A 221 -4.28 6.35 -5.68
CA VAL A 221 -3.34 7.07 -4.82
C VAL A 221 -2.19 6.13 -4.47
N PHE A 222 -1.25 6.00 -5.41
CA PHE A 222 -0.08 5.11 -5.30
C PHE A 222 0.85 5.52 -4.17
N SER A 223 1.10 6.82 -3.96
CA SER A 223 1.89 7.32 -2.85
C SER A 223 1.02 8.03 -1.81
N ILE A 224 1.02 7.51 -0.58
CA ILE A 224 0.31 8.11 0.54
C ILE A 224 1.17 9.17 1.22
N LYS A 225 2.50 9.02 1.14
CA LYS A 225 3.46 9.99 1.67
C LYS A 225 4.76 9.95 0.86
N PRO A 226 5.13 11.07 0.20
CA PRO A 226 4.32 12.28 0.05
C PRO A 226 3.04 12.02 -0.75
N LEU A 227 1.98 12.76 -0.45
CA LEU A 227 0.72 12.71 -1.21
C LEU A 227 0.87 13.54 -2.48
N ASP A 228 0.25 13.13 -3.58
CA ASP A 228 0.15 13.93 -4.79
C ASP A 228 -0.99 14.95 -4.62
N GLU A 229 -0.64 16.07 -4.02
CA GLU A 229 -1.59 17.12 -3.65
C GLU A 229 -2.25 17.74 -4.88
N GLU A 230 -1.50 17.90 -5.98
CA GLU A 230 -2.00 18.54 -7.20
C GLU A 230 -3.15 17.73 -7.81
N VAL A 231 -2.99 16.43 -7.96
CA VAL A 231 -4.03 15.53 -8.52
C VAL A 231 -5.25 15.49 -7.60
N ILE A 232 -5.06 15.35 -6.27
CA ILE A 232 -6.16 15.29 -5.32
C ILE A 232 -6.96 16.59 -5.28
N LEU A 233 -6.29 17.75 -5.26
CA LEU A 233 -6.95 19.05 -5.23
C LEU A 233 -7.71 19.33 -6.54
N ALA A 234 -7.10 19.05 -7.70
CA ALA A 234 -7.75 19.22 -8.99
C ALA A 234 -9.04 18.38 -9.12
N SER A 235 -8.99 17.14 -8.66
CA SER A 235 -10.15 16.24 -8.66
C SER A 235 -11.22 16.69 -7.69
N ALA A 236 -10.84 17.09 -6.47
CA ALA A 236 -11.78 17.61 -5.47
C ALA A 236 -12.46 18.92 -5.92
N GLU A 237 -11.74 19.81 -6.59
CA GLU A 237 -12.31 21.05 -7.17
C GLU A 237 -13.33 20.73 -8.27
N LYS A 238 -13.02 19.75 -9.12
CA LYS A 238 -13.86 19.33 -10.23
C LYS A 238 -15.16 18.69 -9.76
N THR A 239 -15.08 17.70 -8.85
CA THR A 239 -16.22 16.86 -8.46
C THR A 239 -16.95 17.35 -7.21
N ARG A 240 -16.29 18.11 -6.36
CA ARG A 240 -16.77 18.68 -5.09
C ARG A 240 -17.26 17.64 -4.05
N HIS A 241 -17.06 16.37 -4.30
CA HIS A 241 -17.38 15.26 -3.41
C HIS A 241 -16.25 14.23 -3.50
N VAL A 242 -15.69 13.83 -2.36
CA VAL A 242 -14.60 12.85 -2.31
C VAL A 242 -14.97 11.67 -1.44
N VAL A 243 -14.82 10.46 -1.97
CA VAL A 243 -14.90 9.21 -1.22
C VAL A 243 -13.53 8.55 -1.25
N THR A 244 -12.94 8.29 -0.07
CA THR A 244 -11.69 7.53 0.00
C THR A 244 -11.98 6.06 0.27
N VAL A 245 -11.20 5.16 -0.35
CA VAL A 245 -11.39 3.71 -0.25
C VAL A 245 -10.07 3.02 0.09
N GLU A 246 -10.06 2.29 1.20
CA GLU A 246 -8.86 1.62 1.71
C GLU A 246 -9.20 0.40 2.58
N GLU A 247 -8.50 -0.71 2.43
CA GLU A 247 -8.58 -1.82 3.39
C GLU A 247 -7.68 -1.55 4.63
N HIS A 248 -7.95 -0.44 5.30
CA HIS A 248 -7.18 0.10 6.43
C HIS A 248 -8.09 0.91 7.36
N ASN A 249 -7.64 1.22 8.55
CA ASN A 249 -8.38 2.06 9.50
C ASN A 249 -8.47 3.50 8.97
N VAL A 250 -9.69 3.98 8.76
CA VAL A 250 -9.96 5.30 8.18
C VAL A 250 -9.43 6.48 9.00
N ALA A 251 -9.16 6.27 10.31
CA ALA A 251 -8.69 7.33 11.19
C ALA A 251 -7.23 7.75 10.92
N THR A 252 -6.44 6.92 10.23
CA THR A 252 -5.00 7.16 10.10
C THR A 252 -4.42 6.86 8.72
N GLY A 253 -5.19 6.27 7.81
CA GLY A 253 -4.74 5.83 6.48
C GLY A 253 -4.83 6.90 5.39
N LEU A 254 -5.23 6.46 4.19
CA LEU A 254 -5.47 7.31 3.02
C LEU A 254 -6.51 8.39 3.30
N GLY A 255 -7.66 7.99 3.88
CA GLY A 255 -8.75 8.91 4.16
C GLY A 255 -8.32 10.07 5.04
N ALA A 256 -7.54 9.80 6.09
CA ALA A 256 -7.00 10.84 6.96
C ALA A 256 -6.01 11.76 6.20
N ALA A 257 -5.13 11.21 5.35
CA ALA A 257 -4.18 12.01 4.56
C ALA A 257 -4.89 12.97 3.60
N VAL A 258 -5.91 12.48 2.89
CA VAL A 258 -6.71 13.33 1.97
C VAL A 258 -7.52 14.36 2.76
N ALA A 259 -8.08 13.98 3.92
CA ALA A 259 -8.85 14.91 4.75
C ALA A 259 -7.98 16.04 5.32
N GLU A 260 -6.74 15.76 5.74
CA GLU A 260 -5.77 16.77 6.18
C GLU A 260 -5.51 17.79 5.06
N LEU A 261 -5.19 17.30 3.86
CA LEU A 261 -4.95 18.17 2.70
C LEU A 261 -6.18 19.04 2.35
N LEU A 262 -7.35 18.40 2.24
CA LEU A 262 -8.56 19.12 1.86
C LEU A 262 -9.02 20.12 2.94
N ALA A 263 -8.84 19.79 4.22
CA ALA A 263 -9.16 20.72 5.31
C ALA A 263 -8.30 21.99 5.27
N GLU A 264 -7.03 21.87 4.87
CA GLU A 264 -6.10 23.00 4.82
C GLU A 264 -6.25 23.85 3.54
N GLN A 265 -6.46 23.21 2.39
CA GLN A 265 -6.33 23.91 1.10
C GLN A 265 -7.65 24.05 0.34
N LEU A 266 -8.55 23.07 0.42
CA LEU A 266 -9.82 23.07 -0.32
C LEU A 266 -10.91 22.33 0.46
N PRO A 267 -11.55 22.93 1.49
CA PRO A 267 -12.57 22.25 2.28
C PRO A 267 -13.67 21.64 1.41
N THR A 268 -13.69 20.31 1.35
CA THR A 268 -14.54 19.52 0.46
C THR A 268 -15.29 18.46 1.27
N PRO A 269 -16.59 18.24 1.06
CA PRO A 269 -17.33 17.14 1.67
C PRO A 269 -16.68 15.78 1.36
N MET A 270 -16.54 14.95 2.38
CA MET A 270 -15.89 13.63 2.26
C MET A 270 -16.69 12.52 2.91
N ARG A 271 -16.51 11.29 2.39
CA ARG A 271 -16.89 10.03 3.04
C ARG A 271 -15.72 9.06 2.97
N PHE A 272 -15.67 8.15 3.94
CA PHE A 272 -14.57 7.19 4.10
C PHE A 272 -15.12 5.77 3.99
N ALA A 273 -14.69 5.01 3.01
CA ALA A 273 -14.87 3.56 2.91
C ALA A 273 -13.57 2.90 3.43
N GLY A 274 -13.66 2.24 4.58
CA GLY A 274 -12.52 1.61 5.23
C GLY A 274 -12.91 1.03 6.59
N MET A 275 -11.94 0.49 7.28
CA MET A 275 -12.14 -0.21 8.54
C MET A 275 -12.31 0.77 9.71
N ARG A 276 -13.21 0.40 10.64
CA ARG A 276 -13.44 1.11 11.93
C ARG A 276 -13.36 0.18 13.13
N THR A 277 -13.24 -1.12 12.87
CA THR A 277 -13.13 -2.20 13.86
C THR A 277 -12.02 -3.13 13.43
N PHE A 278 -11.63 -4.05 14.29
CA PHE A 278 -10.80 -5.18 13.87
C PHE A 278 -11.53 -6.04 12.84
N GLY A 279 -10.76 -6.72 11.99
CA GLY A 279 -11.31 -7.65 11.02
C GLY A 279 -11.74 -8.98 11.66
N THR A 280 -12.06 -9.95 10.82
CA THR A 280 -12.46 -11.30 11.23
C THR A 280 -11.91 -12.34 10.25
N SER A 281 -12.14 -13.64 10.50
CA SER A 281 -11.66 -14.73 9.66
C SER A 281 -12.71 -15.14 8.64
N ALA A 282 -12.41 -14.97 7.36
CA ALA A 282 -13.17 -15.45 6.20
C ALA A 282 -12.30 -15.31 4.93
N PRO A 283 -12.70 -15.87 3.77
CA PRO A 283 -12.06 -15.55 2.49
C PRO A 283 -12.05 -14.05 2.20
N GLY A 284 -10.99 -13.54 1.56
CA GLY A 284 -10.78 -12.10 1.34
C GLY A 284 -11.97 -11.40 0.66
N ASP A 285 -12.54 -11.98 -0.41
CA ASP A 285 -13.71 -11.42 -1.10
C ASP A 285 -14.93 -11.32 -0.18
N VAL A 286 -15.14 -12.32 0.69
CA VAL A 286 -16.23 -12.30 1.68
C VAL A 286 -16.01 -11.18 2.70
N LEU A 287 -14.76 -10.92 3.09
CA LEU A 287 -14.44 -9.82 4.00
C LEU A 287 -14.65 -8.45 3.35
N LEU A 288 -14.23 -8.26 2.10
CA LEU A 288 -14.52 -7.03 1.37
C LEU A 288 -16.02 -6.74 1.34
N SER A 289 -16.86 -7.73 0.98
CA SER A 289 -18.30 -7.58 0.97
C SER A 289 -18.88 -7.33 2.37
N HIS A 290 -18.42 -8.09 3.38
CA HIS A 290 -18.91 -7.94 4.76
C HIS A 290 -18.65 -6.53 5.34
N PHE A 291 -17.54 -5.92 5.00
CA PHE A 291 -17.18 -4.57 5.46
C PHE A 291 -17.59 -3.45 4.48
N GLY A 292 -18.26 -3.80 3.37
CA GLY A 292 -18.71 -2.84 2.36
C GLY A 292 -17.56 -2.16 1.62
N LEU A 293 -16.49 -2.93 1.37
CA LEU A 293 -15.31 -2.54 0.62
C LEU A 293 -15.23 -3.20 -0.76
N ASP A 294 -16.21 -4.03 -1.11
CA ASP A 294 -16.42 -4.48 -2.49
C ASP A 294 -17.07 -3.37 -3.34
N ALA A 295 -17.11 -3.58 -4.64
CA ALA A 295 -17.64 -2.60 -5.59
C ALA A 295 -19.07 -2.14 -5.28
N GLU A 296 -19.94 -3.05 -4.85
CA GLU A 296 -21.32 -2.76 -4.47
C GLU A 296 -21.40 -1.88 -3.22
N GLY A 297 -20.61 -2.20 -2.19
CA GLY A 297 -20.52 -1.42 -0.95
C GLY A 297 -19.98 -0.02 -1.18
N ILE A 298 -18.96 0.12 -2.04
CA ILE A 298 -18.41 1.42 -2.45
C ILE A 298 -19.47 2.23 -3.20
N ALA A 299 -20.14 1.63 -4.20
CA ALA A 299 -21.18 2.30 -4.97
C ALA A 299 -22.37 2.72 -4.09
N ALA A 300 -22.79 1.88 -3.14
CA ALA A 300 -23.83 2.22 -2.19
C ALA A 300 -23.47 3.44 -1.33
N ARG A 301 -22.24 3.52 -0.85
CA ARG A 301 -21.73 4.67 -0.07
C ARG A 301 -21.69 5.95 -0.89
N VAL A 302 -21.33 5.89 -2.16
CA VAL A 302 -21.36 7.04 -3.07
C VAL A 302 -22.80 7.52 -3.27
N ARG A 303 -23.77 6.61 -3.53
CA ARG A 303 -25.19 6.97 -3.68
C ARG A 303 -25.73 7.69 -2.45
N GLU A 304 -25.50 7.12 -1.26
CA GLU A 304 -25.91 7.71 0.01
C GLU A 304 -25.31 9.11 0.19
N PHE A 305 -24.05 9.28 -0.16
CA PHE A 305 -23.35 10.55 -0.01
C PHE A 305 -23.92 11.63 -0.93
N LEU A 306 -24.19 11.32 -2.20
CA LEU A 306 -24.72 12.29 -3.15
C LEU A 306 -26.18 12.69 -2.87
N LEU A 307 -26.90 11.91 -2.06
CA LEU A 307 -28.27 12.21 -1.63
C LEU A 307 -28.35 12.98 -0.31
N SER A 308 -27.22 13.13 0.43
CA SER A 308 -27.16 13.78 1.73
C SER A 308 -26.79 15.26 1.64
#